data_bc288a8a6e3815ff52b4b892575eda02
#
_entry.id   bc288a8a6e3815ff52b4b892575eda02
#
_cell.length_a   1.000
_cell.length_b   1.000
_cell.length_c   1.000
_cell.angle_alpha   90.00
_cell.angle_beta   90.00
_cell.angle_gamma   90.00
#
_symmetry.space_group_name_H-M   'P 1'
#
loop_
_entity.id
_entity.type
_entity.pdbx_description
1 polymer ?
#
loop_
_entity_poly.entity_id
_entity_poly.type
_entity_poly.pdbx_seq_one_letter_code
_entity_poly.pdbx_strand_id
1 'polypeptide(L)'
;MQENMKEYFSEKEARERRLATYTEKIQETVLNKSAETIRSLVDERYNQKMTQQEISDITGIKPSNLARFESGGRVPTLIVLEKYANALGKHIEIKICDD
;
A
#
# COMPACT_ATOMS: atom_id res chain seq x y z
N MET A 1 10.12 -45.50 3.26
CA MET A 1 8.92 -44.65 3.32
C MET A 1 9.04 -43.50 4.30
N GLN A 2 9.50 -43.73 5.54
CA GLN A 2 9.65 -42.63 6.52
C GLN A 2 10.68 -41.59 6.11
N GLU A 3 11.78 -41.99 5.46
CA GLU A 3 12.80 -41.06 4.99
C GLU A 3 12.28 -40.16 3.87
N ASN A 4 11.50 -40.71 2.94
CA ASN A 4 10.89 -39.90 1.85
C ASN A 4 9.90 -38.91 2.38
N MET A 5 9.16 -39.23 3.43
CA MET A 5 8.24 -38.29 4.07
C MET A 5 8.98 -37.19 4.80
N LYS A 6 10.10 -37.50 5.47
CA LYS A 6 10.93 -36.48 6.13
C LYS A 6 11.52 -35.50 5.12
N GLU A 7 12.02 -35.99 4.00
CA GLU A 7 12.52 -35.12 2.92
C GLU A 7 11.42 -34.26 2.35
N TYR A 8 10.25 -34.85 2.12
CA TYR A 8 9.10 -34.08 1.61
C TYR A 8 8.72 -32.95 2.55
N PHE A 9 8.58 -33.21 3.86
CA PHE A 9 8.22 -32.17 4.83
C PHE A 9 9.32 -31.15 4.98
N SER A 10 10.58 -31.54 4.94
CA SER A 10 11.70 -30.60 4.99
C SER A 10 11.72 -29.67 3.78
N GLU A 11 11.48 -30.19 2.58
CA GLU A 11 11.39 -29.41 1.36
C GLU A 11 10.18 -28.47 1.39
N LYS A 12 9.04 -28.95 1.89
CA LYS A 12 7.84 -28.14 2.06
C LYS A 12 8.09 -26.97 2.99
N GLU A 13 8.70 -27.21 4.15
CA GLU A 13 9.04 -26.15 5.10
C GLU A 13 10.01 -25.14 4.51
N ALA A 14 11.02 -25.60 3.76
CA ALA A 14 11.96 -24.73 3.09
C ALA A 14 11.27 -23.82 2.07
N ARG A 15 10.33 -24.38 1.28
CA ARG A 15 9.54 -23.59 0.32
C ARG A 15 8.67 -22.56 1.02
N GLU A 16 8.01 -22.96 2.10
CA GLU A 16 7.16 -22.05 2.88
C GLU A 16 7.97 -20.89 3.46
N ARG A 17 9.16 -21.17 3.98
CA ARG A 17 10.05 -20.10 4.48
C ARG A 17 10.51 -19.17 3.37
N ARG A 18 10.85 -19.67 2.19
CA ARG A 18 11.24 -18.85 1.05
C ARG A 18 10.10 -17.96 0.59
N LEU A 19 8.88 -18.52 0.53
CA LEU A 19 7.69 -17.76 0.14
C LEU A 19 7.35 -16.68 1.17
N ALA A 20 7.48 -16.99 2.46
CA ALA A 20 7.25 -16.02 3.53
C ALA A 20 8.24 -14.86 3.43
N THR A 21 9.52 -15.15 3.23
CA THR A 21 10.57 -14.13 3.06
C THR A 21 10.31 -13.27 1.83
N TYR A 22 9.93 -13.89 0.72
CA TYR A 22 9.58 -13.18 -0.51
C TYR A 22 8.40 -12.24 -0.27
N THR A 23 7.35 -12.74 0.37
CA THR A 23 6.15 -11.95 0.68
C THR A 23 6.50 -10.75 1.56
N GLU A 24 7.31 -10.94 2.60
CA GLU A 24 7.75 -9.85 3.47
C GLU A 24 8.50 -8.76 2.71
N LYS A 25 9.39 -9.14 1.79
CA LYS A 25 10.13 -8.19 0.95
C LYS A 25 9.20 -7.40 0.03
N ILE A 26 8.23 -8.07 -0.58
CA ILE A 26 7.25 -7.41 -1.44
C ILE A 26 6.39 -6.46 -0.63
N GLN A 27 5.91 -6.86 0.55
CA GLN A 27 5.13 -6.01 1.43
C GLN A 27 5.89 -4.75 1.84
N GLU A 28 7.16 -4.89 2.20
CA GLU A 28 8.02 -3.76 2.55
C GLU A 28 8.18 -2.80 1.36
N THR A 29 8.44 -3.33 0.18
CA THR A 29 8.58 -2.53 -1.05
C THR A 29 7.30 -1.76 -1.35
N VAL A 30 6.14 -2.41 -1.27
CA VAL A 30 4.84 -1.80 -1.52
C VAL A 30 4.54 -0.72 -0.48
N LEU A 31 4.83 -0.99 0.80
CA LEU A 31 4.63 -0.02 1.87
C LEU A 31 5.48 1.23 1.63
N ASN A 32 6.74 1.08 1.25
CA ASN A 32 7.64 2.19 0.96
C ASN A 32 7.16 3.01 -0.24
N LYS A 33 6.77 2.35 -1.33
CA LYS A 33 6.21 3.01 -2.52
C LYS A 33 4.92 3.76 -2.19
N SER A 34 4.04 3.13 -1.42
CA SER A 34 2.79 3.75 -0.98
C SER A 34 3.06 4.98 -0.13
N ALA A 35 4.03 4.91 0.78
CA ALA A 35 4.37 6.03 1.65
C ALA A 35 4.84 7.26 0.85
N GLU A 36 5.64 7.05 -0.19
CA GLU A 36 6.09 8.14 -1.07
C GLU A 36 4.91 8.79 -1.80
N THR A 37 4.03 7.98 -2.37
CA THR A 37 2.84 8.46 -3.06
C THR A 37 1.91 9.22 -2.12
N ILE A 38 1.67 8.68 -0.93
CA ILE A 38 0.84 9.32 0.08
C ILE A 38 1.44 10.66 0.50
N ARG A 39 2.75 10.72 0.71
CA ARG A 39 3.43 11.98 1.07
C ARG A 39 3.22 13.03 -0.01
N SER A 40 3.36 12.67 -1.28
CA SER A 40 3.13 13.57 -2.40
C SER A 40 1.70 14.09 -2.43
N LEU A 41 0.72 13.23 -2.17
CA LEU A 41 -0.68 13.61 -2.11
C LEU A 41 -0.97 14.54 -0.93
N VAL A 42 -0.41 14.24 0.24
CA VAL A 42 -0.58 15.08 1.44
C VAL A 42 0.06 16.45 1.22
N ASP A 43 1.25 16.50 0.63
CA ASP A 43 1.91 17.76 0.29
C ASP A 43 1.05 18.60 -0.66
N GLU A 44 0.44 17.97 -1.66
CA GLU A 44 -0.46 18.65 -2.59
C GLU A 44 -1.71 19.16 -1.88
N ARG A 45 -2.27 18.40 -0.94
CA ARG A 45 -3.38 18.85 -0.12
C ARG A 45 -3.02 20.15 0.63
N TYR A 46 -1.85 20.18 1.26
CA TYR A 46 -1.37 21.38 1.95
C TYR A 46 -1.15 22.53 0.98
N ASN A 47 -0.58 22.27 -0.19
CA ASN A 47 -0.35 23.29 -1.21
C ASN A 47 -1.66 23.93 -1.68
N GLN A 48 -2.71 23.14 -1.79
CA GLN A 48 -4.04 23.62 -2.17
C GLN A 48 -4.82 24.17 -0.98
N LYS A 49 -4.24 24.15 0.23
CA LYS A 49 -4.87 24.64 1.46
C LYS A 49 -6.20 23.92 1.77
N MET A 50 -6.28 22.64 1.42
CA MET A 50 -7.44 21.82 1.71
C MET A 50 -7.26 21.10 3.05
N THR A 51 -8.35 21.03 3.81
CA THR A 51 -8.38 20.30 5.08
C THR A 51 -8.70 18.82 4.86
N GLN A 52 -8.38 17.98 5.84
CA GLN A 52 -8.83 16.59 5.82
C GLN A 52 -10.35 16.48 5.72
N GLN A 53 -11.08 17.38 6.39
CA GLN A 53 -12.53 17.37 6.37
C GLN A 53 -13.06 17.65 4.95
N GLU A 54 -12.46 18.56 4.24
CA GLU A 54 -12.84 18.85 2.86
C GLU A 54 -12.62 17.63 1.96
N ILE A 55 -11.48 16.93 2.09
CA ILE A 55 -11.23 15.70 1.37
C ILE A 55 -12.26 14.64 1.74
N SER A 56 -12.59 14.50 3.02
CA SER A 56 -13.61 13.57 3.49
C SER A 56 -14.97 13.86 2.85
N ASP A 57 -15.35 15.12 2.80
CA ASP A 57 -16.63 15.54 2.23
C ASP A 57 -16.73 15.23 0.73
N ILE A 58 -15.63 15.40 0.00
CA ILE A 58 -15.58 15.13 -1.44
C ILE A 58 -15.57 13.63 -1.74
N THR A 59 -14.76 12.88 -0.99
CA THR A 59 -14.49 11.47 -1.31
C THR A 59 -15.41 10.47 -0.63
N GLY A 60 -16.04 10.89 0.47
CA GLY A 60 -16.80 9.98 1.33
C GLY A 60 -15.90 9.12 2.23
N ILE A 61 -14.60 9.33 2.22
CA ILE A 61 -13.68 8.62 3.13
C ILE A 61 -13.83 9.22 4.53
N LYS A 62 -14.02 8.36 5.53
CA LYS A 62 -14.18 8.83 6.92
C LYS A 62 -12.91 9.56 7.40
N PRO A 63 -13.04 10.63 8.20
CA PRO A 63 -11.87 11.36 8.71
C PRO A 63 -10.85 10.49 9.43
N SER A 64 -11.31 9.50 10.20
CA SER A 64 -10.40 8.55 10.88
C SER A 64 -9.60 7.70 9.90
N ASN A 65 -10.20 7.32 8.78
CA ASN A 65 -9.52 6.56 7.72
C ASN A 65 -8.53 7.46 6.95
N LEU A 66 -8.87 8.72 6.73
CA LEU A 66 -7.95 9.70 6.14
C LEU A 66 -6.72 9.90 7.02
N ALA A 67 -6.90 10.03 8.32
CA ALA A 67 -5.78 10.18 9.25
C ALA A 67 -4.85 8.97 9.19
N ARG A 68 -5.39 7.75 9.14
CA ARG A 68 -4.60 6.52 8.97
C ARG A 68 -3.90 6.47 7.63
N PHE A 69 -4.59 6.84 6.58
CA PHE A 69 -4.04 6.91 5.22
C PHE A 69 -2.85 7.87 5.18
N GLU A 70 -3.02 9.09 5.70
CA GLU A 70 -1.98 10.12 5.68
C GLU A 70 -0.77 9.78 6.55
N SER A 71 -0.95 8.96 7.59
CA SER A 71 0.16 8.53 8.43
C SER A 71 1.09 7.51 7.77
N GLY A 72 0.65 6.88 6.67
CA GLY A 72 1.47 5.92 5.93
C GLY A 72 1.64 4.57 6.61
N GLY A 73 0.87 4.28 7.66
CA GLY A 73 0.99 3.02 8.40
C GLY A 73 0.34 1.82 7.73
N ARG A 74 -0.42 2.04 6.67
CA ARG A 74 -1.11 0.99 5.92
C ARG A 74 -0.94 1.20 4.42
N VAL A 75 -0.95 0.09 3.68
CA VAL A 75 -1.03 0.13 2.22
C VAL A 75 -2.49 0.43 1.85
N PRO A 76 -2.78 1.58 1.23
CA PRO A 76 -4.15 1.89 0.83
C PRO A 76 -4.55 1.07 -0.40
N THR A 77 -5.87 0.95 -0.62
CA THR A 77 -6.36 0.39 -1.87
C THR A 77 -6.18 1.42 -2.99
N LEU A 78 -6.15 0.93 -4.24
CA LEU A 78 -6.07 1.81 -5.40
C LEU A 78 -7.27 2.75 -5.49
N ILE A 79 -8.44 2.28 -5.08
CA ILE A 79 -9.66 3.10 -5.06
C ILE A 79 -9.50 4.28 -4.12
N VAL A 80 -8.95 4.06 -2.93
CA VAL A 80 -8.72 5.14 -1.95
C VAL A 80 -7.70 6.13 -2.48
N LEU A 81 -6.59 5.66 -3.06
CA LEU A 81 -5.59 6.52 -3.67
C LEU A 81 -6.19 7.39 -4.78
N GLU A 82 -6.97 6.79 -5.66
CA GLU A 82 -7.59 7.49 -6.78
C GLU A 82 -8.61 8.51 -6.29
N LYS A 83 -9.44 8.18 -5.32
CA LYS A 83 -10.40 9.12 -4.73
C LYS A 83 -9.70 10.33 -4.15
N TYR A 84 -8.64 10.09 -3.38
CA TYR A 84 -7.87 11.17 -2.76
C TYR A 84 -7.24 12.08 -3.83
N ALA A 85 -6.60 11.48 -4.82
CA ALA A 85 -5.99 12.21 -5.92
C ALA A 85 -7.01 13.05 -6.69
N ASN A 86 -8.18 12.46 -7.00
CA ASN A 86 -9.23 13.17 -7.70
C ASN A 86 -9.78 14.36 -6.91
N ALA A 87 -9.86 14.27 -5.61
CA ALA A 87 -10.26 15.39 -4.76
C ALA A 87 -9.29 16.57 -4.88
N LEU A 88 -8.05 16.31 -5.26
CA LEU A 88 -7.01 17.32 -5.48
C LEU A 88 -6.90 17.75 -6.96
N GLY A 89 -7.77 17.24 -7.82
CA GLY A 89 -7.68 17.50 -9.26
C GLY A 89 -6.56 16.71 -9.95
N LYS A 90 -6.11 15.64 -9.34
CA LYS A 90 -5.03 14.78 -9.82
C LYS A 90 -5.56 13.38 -10.14
N HIS A 91 -4.71 12.52 -10.68
CA HIS A 91 -5.02 11.11 -10.87
C HIS A 91 -3.76 10.27 -10.65
N ILE A 92 -3.94 9.01 -10.35
CA ILE A 92 -2.86 8.05 -10.15
C ILE A 92 -2.65 7.29 -11.46
N GLU A 93 -1.41 7.19 -11.91
CA GLU A 93 -1.03 6.31 -13.01
C GLU A 93 -0.35 5.06 -12.47
N ILE A 94 -0.65 3.93 -13.06
CA ILE A 94 -0.03 2.65 -12.74
C ILE A 94 0.69 2.15 -13.97
N LYS A 95 1.97 1.83 -13.80
CA LYS A 95 2.82 1.37 -14.89
C LYS A 95 3.48 0.05 -14.53
N ILE A 96 3.64 -0.81 -15.52
CA ILE A 96 4.47 -2.00 -15.40
C ILE A 96 5.83 -1.62 -15.94
N CYS A 97 6.85 -1.75 -15.09
CA CYS A 97 8.22 -1.40 -15.43
C CYS A 97 9.09 -2.65 -15.41
N ASP A 98 10.09 -2.68 -16.29
CA ASP A 98 11.13 -3.70 -16.23
C ASP A 98 12.05 -3.43 -15.04
N ASP A 99 12.53 -4.50 -14.41
CA ASP A 99 13.49 -4.38 -13.32
C ASP A 99 14.90 -4.10 -13.82
#